data_d545cdafa6e17750eb875b3cb54c39cb
#
_entry.id   d545cdafa6e17750eb875b3cb54c39cb
#
_cell.length_a   1.000
_cell.length_b   1.000
_cell.length_c   1.000
_cell.angle_alpha   90.00
_cell.angle_beta   90.00
_cell.angle_gamma   90.00
#
_symmetry.space_group_name_H-M   'P 1'
#
loop_
_entity.id
_entity.type
_entity.pdbx_description
1 polymer ?
#
loop_
_entity_poly.entity_id
_entity_poly.type
_entity_poly.pdbx_seq_one_letter_code
_entity_poly.pdbx_strand_id
1 'polypeptide(L)'
;MPNYVELEKNIKNIIDDLQGLCNTNGLSNTASEEIIVTSVFLYKFLNDKFIANLKKFADEMEVSIEDVKKNKDDLLDAFYATYSQDVAFTYEDTIEYLVGFLGEDNFYTKFEDALIRISNYSQNEDFSIETADGEKKPLFTKIISDYLPTAKRNDFARNIFSYITTDRFDFGETAEGNYDFFSTIFEYLIQNYNVASGTYAEYFTPQALSSAIGKILVHMAPVEDKIYEIYDPSAGSGSLVLHLANELGNGKFGNKARVYTQDISQKSSRFLRINMLLNGLKESLKNIIEGDTLKSPAHFKVEGNDSSGLKQFDFITSNPPFKTDFSSTRNDIETNWKSTSRFFAGVPSIPNAKKESMAIYLCFIQHILYSLRPGGKAAIVVPTGFLTAQAGIERKIRQHIVDNHWLRGVVSMPSNIFANTGTNVSVLFIDKTNKDGEVLLVDASKLGTKVKVGKNQKTVLSQEELDKIVNTFVKHIIEEDFSVSVTYDRIKEKNYSFSAGQYFDVKIEYVELTQEEFNSKIQEYTNNLDKLFTESKSLEYEIKNSLKGLKYDF
;
A
#
# COMPACT_ATOMS: atom_id res chain seq x y z
N MET A 1 21.36 -13.35 18.13
CA MET A 1 20.34 -12.76 17.25
C MET A 1 19.33 -12.06 18.13
N PRO A 2 18.94 -10.84 17.85
CA PRO A 2 17.93 -10.13 18.63
C PRO A 2 16.63 -10.94 18.67
N ASN A 3 15.95 -10.92 19.81
CA ASN A 3 14.62 -11.53 19.91
C ASN A 3 13.59 -10.59 19.27
N TYR A 4 13.43 -10.68 17.96
CA TYR A 4 12.51 -9.82 17.19
C TYR A 4 11.06 -9.84 17.70
N VAL A 5 10.59 -10.96 18.25
CA VAL A 5 9.22 -11.08 18.81
C VAL A 5 9.05 -10.20 20.04
N GLU A 6 10.05 -10.19 20.92
CA GLU A 6 10.03 -9.36 22.13
C GLU A 6 10.19 -7.88 21.78
N LEU A 7 11.09 -7.57 20.85
CA LEU A 7 11.31 -6.20 20.38
C LEU A 7 10.04 -5.64 19.71
N GLU A 8 9.40 -6.40 18.83
CA GLU A 8 8.13 -6.04 18.20
C GLU A 8 7.05 -5.71 19.24
N LYS A 9 6.91 -6.57 20.26
CA LYS A 9 5.97 -6.36 21.36
C LYS A 9 6.27 -5.06 22.11
N ASN A 10 7.53 -4.81 22.43
CA ASN A 10 7.96 -3.61 23.16
C ASN A 10 7.69 -2.34 22.37
N ILE A 11 7.97 -2.34 21.06
CA ILE A 11 7.71 -1.21 20.17
C ILE A 11 6.20 -0.93 20.08
N LYS A 12 5.39 -1.97 19.92
CA LYS A 12 3.93 -1.81 19.90
C LYS A 12 3.41 -1.19 21.19
N ASN A 13 3.91 -1.63 22.35
CA ASN A 13 3.54 -1.06 23.64
C ASN A 13 3.90 0.44 23.73
N ILE A 14 5.06 0.85 23.20
CA ILE A 14 5.46 2.27 23.22
C ILE A 14 4.59 3.10 22.27
N ILE A 15 4.21 2.56 21.13
CA ILE A 15 3.23 3.22 20.23
C ILE A 15 1.93 3.44 20.98
N ASP A 16 1.42 2.44 21.70
CA ASP A 16 0.21 2.53 22.51
C ASP A 16 0.36 3.55 23.65
N ASP A 17 1.51 3.59 24.32
CA ASP A 17 1.81 4.56 25.38
C ASP A 17 1.84 6.00 24.84
N LEU A 18 2.44 6.22 23.67
CA LEU A 18 2.44 7.53 23.00
C LEU A 18 1.02 7.95 22.58
N GLN A 19 0.22 7.03 22.08
CA GLN A 19 -1.19 7.28 21.77
C GLN A 19 -1.99 7.60 23.04
N GLY A 20 -1.75 6.86 24.13
CA GLY A 20 -2.32 7.13 25.45
C GLY A 20 -1.97 8.53 25.95
N LEU A 21 -0.72 8.98 25.77
CA LEU A 21 -0.28 10.33 26.09
C LEU A 21 -1.01 11.39 25.26
N CYS A 22 -1.17 11.17 23.96
CA CYS A 22 -1.96 12.04 23.09
C CYS A 22 -3.42 12.11 23.54
N ASN A 23 -4.03 10.98 23.88
CA ASN A 23 -5.39 10.87 24.38
C ASN A 23 -5.62 11.70 25.63
N THR A 24 -4.76 11.57 26.63
CA THR A 24 -4.86 12.32 27.90
C THR A 24 -4.71 13.82 27.72
N ASN A 25 -4.11 14.26 26.60
CA ASN A 25 -3.95 15.66 26.26
C ASN A 25 -4.99 16.20 25.27
N GLY A 26 -6.00 15.40 24.92
CA GLY A 26 -7.11 15.81 24.06
C GLY A 26 -6.81 15.75 22.56
N LEU A 27 -5.79 14.99 22.16
CA LEU A 27 -5.36 14.82 20.75
C LEU A 27 -5.83 13.50 20.14
N SER A 28 -6.71 12.78 20.82
CA SER A 28 -7.18 11.44 20.41
C SER A 28 -7.81 11.44 19.02
N ASN A 29 -7.43 10.47 18.19
CA ASN A 29 -7.97 10.24 16.84
C ASN A 29 -7.89 11.47 15.92
N THR A 30 -6.89 12.31 16.10
CA THR A 30 -6.66 13.51 15.30
C THR A 30 -5.46 13.34 14.36
N ALA A 31 -5.38 14.19 13.33
CA ALA A 31 -4.17 14.27 12.50
C ALA A 31 -2.93 14.65 13.32
N SER A 32 -3.10 15.39 14.42
CA SER A 32 -2.03 15.78 15.34
C SER A 32 -1.44 14.59 16.09
N GLU A 33 -2.28 13.68 16.59
CA GLU A 33 -1.83 12.42 17.22
C GLU A 33 -0.95 11.63 16.27
N GLU A 34 -1.41 11.44 15.04
CA GLU A 34 -0.67 10.71 14.02
C GLU A 34 0.69 11.35 13.73
N ILE A 35 0.73 12.68 13.57
CA ILE A 35 1.98 13.41 13.31
C ILE A 35 2.95 13.26 14.47
N ILE A 36 2.47 13.38 15.70
CA ILE A 36 3.31 13.27 16.91
C ILE A 36 3.89 11.86 17.01
N VAL A 37 3.05 10.84 17.01
CA VAL A 37 3.48 9.45 17.21
C VAL A 37 4.44 9.00 16.11
N THR A 38 4.13 9.31 14.84
CA THR A 38 4.99 8.93 13.72
C THR A 38 6.32 9.69 13.72
N SER A 39 6.33 10.97 14.10
CA SER A 39 7.56 11.76 14.18
C SER A 39 8.46 11.30 15.33
N VAL A 40 7.89 11.01 16.50
CA VAL A 40 8.65 10.47 17.64
C VAL A 40 9.23 9.10 17.31
N PHE A 41 8.44 8.23 16.67
CA PHE A 41 8.89 6.91 16.22
C PHE A 41 10.05 7.03 15.23
N LEU A 42 9.91 7.88 14.21
CA LEU A 42 10.96 8.11 13.21
C LEU A 42 12.22 8.72 13.85
N TYR A 43 12.06 9.71 14.72
CA TYR A 43 13.18 10.33 15.42
C TYR A 43 13.97 9.29 16.25
N LYS A 44 13.28 8.44 17.00
CA LYS A 44 13.92 7.37 17.79
C LYS A 44 14.66 6.38 16.87
N PHE A 45 14.04 5.94 15.78
CA PHE A 45 14.68 5.05 14.80
C PHE A 45 15.97 5.66 14.23
N LEU A 46 15.90 6.93 13.78
CA LEU A 46 17.05 7.62 13.19
C LEU A 46 18.16 7.87 14.22
N ASN A 47 17.79 8.21 15.46
CA ASN A 47 18.73 8.36 16.58
C ASN A 47 19.48 7.06 16.85
N ASP A 48 18.76 5.95 17.01
CA ASP A 48 19.38 4.67 17.36
C ASP A 48 20.28 4.16 16.24
N LYS A 49 19.85 4.34 14.99
CA LYS A 49 20.66 4.02 13.81
C LYS A 49 21.93 4.87 13.76
N PHE A 50 21.82 6.18 14.01
CA PHE A 50 22.97 7.08 14.09
C PHE A 50 23.98 6.63 15.15
N ILE A 51 23.51 6.33 16.36
CA ILE A 51 24.38 5.87 17.47
C ILE A 51 25.01 4.51 17.15
N ALA A 52 24.28 3.57 16.54
CA ALA A 52 24.82 2.28 16.14
C ALA A 52 25.92 2.42 15.07
N ASN A 53 25.67 3.24 14.06
CA ASN A 53 26.66 3.54 13.02
C ASN A 53 27.89 4.23 13.59
N LEU A 54 27.70 5.16 14.55
CA LEU A 54 28.79 5.85 15.20
C LEU A 54 29.69 4.89 16.00
N LYS A 55 29.08 3.94 16.73
CA LYS A 55 29.80 2.87 17.44
C LYS A 55 30.59 2.01 16.47
N LYS A 56 29.93 1.53 15.40
CA LYS A 56 30.56 0.70 14.38
C LYS A 56 31.73 1.39 13.70
N PHE A 57 31.57 2.67 13.33
CA PHE A 57 32.64 3.47 12.75
C PHE A 57 33.83 3.63 13.72
N ALA A 58 33.56 3.95 14.98
CA ALA A 58 34.61 4.10 16.00
C ALA A 58 35.39 2.79 16.19
N ASP A 59 34.69 1.65 16.24
CA ASP A 59 35.31 0.32 16.36
C ASP A 59 36.15 -0.01 15.11
N GLU A 60 35.65 0.25 13.88
CA GLU A 60 36.38 0.01 12.63
C GLU A 60 37.63 0.90 12.48
N MET A 61 37.57 2.13 13.01
CA MET A 61 38.70 3.07 13.00
C MET A 61 39.63 2.92 14.22
N GLU A 62 39.32 2.02 15.13
CA GLU A 62 40.06 1.80 16.41
C GLU A 62 40.21 3.09 17.24
N VAL A 63 39.15 3.94 17.28
CA VAL A 63 39.12 5.20 18.01
C VAL A 63 37.99 5.21 19.03
N SER A 64 38.02 6.18 19.97
CA SER A 64 36.91 6.34 20.90
C SER A 64 35.71 7.06 20.23
N ILE A 65 34.49 6.70 20.63
CA ILE A 65 33.28 7.39 20.19
C ILE A 65 33.36 8.89 20.52
N GLU A 66 33.95 9.24 21.65
CA GLU A 66 34.11 10.63 22.07
C GLU A 66 35.08 11.42 21.17
N ASP A 67 36.10 10.79 20.57
CA ASP A 67 36.96 11.42 19.60
C ASP A 67 36.19 11.72 18.30
N VAL A 68 35.31 10.80 17.86
CA VAL A 68 34.43 11.02 16.69
C VAL A 68 33.43 12.14 16.98
N LYS A 69 32.73 12.12 18.13
CA LYS A 69 31.77 13.16 18.52
C LYS A 69 32.40 14.56 18.58
N LYS A 70 33.66 14.66 18.93
CA LYS A 70 34.43 15.92 18.99
C LYS A 70 35.09 16.32 17.65
N ASN A 71 34.86 15.57 16.61
CA ASN A 71 35.49 15.74 15.29
C ASN A 71 37.03 15.82 15.34
N LYS A 72 37.62 15.05 16.23
CA LYS A 72 39.07 15.00 16.32
C LYS A 72 39.67 14.40 15.04
N ASP A 73 40.68 15.04 14.48
CA ASP A 73 41.33 14.62 13.24
C ASP A 73 40.36 14.39 12.07
N ASP A 74 39.29 15.19 11.96
CA ASP A 74 38.25 15.15 10.95
C ASP A 74 37.43 13.80 10.93
N LEU A 75 37.42 13.11 12.07
CA LEU A 75 36.72 11.82 12.21
C LEU A 75 35.21 11.90 11.96
N LEU A 76 34.57 13.00 12.35
CA LEU A 76 33.12 13.20 12.12
C LEU A 76 32.83 13.41 10.63
N ASP A 77 33.70 14.12 9.91
CA ASP A 77 33.57 14.30 8.46
C ASP A 77 33.76 12.99 7.72
N ALA A 78 34.74 12.16 8.14
CA ALA A 78 34.93 10.81 7.63
C ALA A 78 33.73 9.89 7.91
N PHE A 79 33.12 10.00 9.09
CA PHE A 79 31.89 9.30 9.44
C PHE A 79 30.75 9.68 8.51
N TYR A 80 30.48 10.98 8.27
CA TYR A 80 29.42 11.41 7.36
C TYR A 80 29.68 11.01 5.92
N ALA A 81 30.93 10.96 5.46
CA ALA A 81 31.27 10.44 4.15
C ALA A 81 30.96 8.94 4.02
N THR A 82 31.28 8.17 5.06
CA THR A 82 31.03 6.73 5.11
C THR A 82 29.54 6.40 5.12
N TYR A 83 28.76 7.13 5.91
CA TYR A 83 27.31 6.93 6.09
C TYR A 83 26.48 7.98 5.34
N SER A 84 26.96 8.45 4.18
CA SER A 84 26.30 9.49 3.38
C SER A 84 24.90 9.15 2.91
N GLN A 85 24.52 7.87 2.92
CA GLN A 85 23.18 7.38 2.57
C GLN A 85 22.20 7.43 3.75
N ASP A 86 22.66 7.72 4.96
CA ASP A 86 21.80 7.84 6.13
C ASP A 86 21.40 9.30 6.41
N VAL A 87 20.39 9.50 7.25
CA VAL A 87 19.99 10.83 7.72
C VAL A 87 21.10 11.41 8.57
N ALA A 88 21.57 12.59 8.23
CA ALA A 88 22.57 13.29 9.01
C ALA A 88 21.98 13.79 10.34
N PHE A 89 22.70 13.53 11.42
CA PHE A 89 22.44 13.98 12.78
C PHE A 89 23.70 14.65 13.32
N THR A 90 23.56 15.58 14.27
CA THR A 90 24.66 15.94 15.14
C THR A 90 24.46 15.29 16.50
N TYR A 91 25.52 15.21 17.30
CA TYR A 91 25.40 14.68 18.67
C TYR A 91 24.41 15.49 19.51
N GLU A 92 24.33 16.81 19.29
CA GLU A 92 23.39 17.70 19.97
C GLU A 92 21.91 17.43 19.68
N ASP A 93 21.63 16.68 18.60
CA ASP A 93 20.26 16.29 18.23
C ASP A 93 19.87 14.95 18.80
N THR A 94 20.81 14.23 19.46
CA THR A 94 20.57 12.89 19.98
C THR A 94 19.75 12.88 21.26
N ILE A 95 19.04 11.77 21.49
CA ILE A 95 18.31 11.53 22.74
C ILE A 95 19.26 11.63 23.95
N GLU A 96 20.47 11.04 23.85
CA GLU A 96 21.49 11.07 24.90
C GLU A 96 21.84 12.51 25.33
N TYR A 97 22.05 13.40 24.36
CA TYR A 97 22.35 14.81 24.63
C TYR A 97 21.15 15.55 25.23
N LEU A 98 19.97 15.37 24.65
CA LEU A 98 18.76 16.09 25.06
C LEU A 98 18.26 15.70 26.46
N VAL A 99 18.52 14.47 26.91
CA VAL A 99 18.21 14.01 28.28
C VAL A 99 18.87 14.92 29.33
N GLY A 100 20.03 15.48 29.05
CA GLY A 100 20.72 16.43 29.95
C GLY A 100 19.91 17.70 30.24
N PHE A 101 18.90 18.01 29.47
CA PHE A 101 18.09 19.24 29.57
C PHE A 101 16.66 18.98 30.07
N LEU A 102 16.29 17.77 30.45
CA LEU A 102 14.94 17.42 30.93
C LEU A 102 14.43 18.30 32.09
N GLY A 103 15.34 18.83 32.90
CA GLY A 103 15.01 19.72 34.03
C GLY A 103 14.65 21.17 33.63
N GLU A 104 14.92 21.58 32.39
CA GLU A 104 14.71 22.95 31.97
C GLU A 104 13.24 23.26 31.66
N ASP A 105 12.80 24.50 31.94
CA ASP A 105 11.42 24.95 31.69
C ASP A 105 11.04 25.09 30.22
N ASN A 106 12.02 25.05 29.32
CA ASN A 106 11.85 25.14 27.87
C ASN A 106 12.34 23.88 27.15
N PHE A 107 12.36 22.73 27.80
CA PHE A 107 12.85 21.48 27.23
C PHE A 107 12.16 21.12 25.91
N TYR A 108 10.83 21.33 25.82
CA TYR A 108 10.07 21.07 24.59
C TYR A 108 10.63 21.85 23.39
N THR A 109 11.10 23.07 23.59
CA THR A 109 11.70 23.90 22.53
C THR A 109 13.01 23.29 22.05
N LYS A 110 13.88 22.84 22.97
CA LYS A 110 15.15 22.17 22.61
C LYS A 110 14.90 20.91 21.77
N PHE A 111 13.90 20.13 22.14
CA PHE A 111 13.52 18.94 21.39
C PHE A 111 12.98 19.31 19.98
N GLU A 112 12.05 20.26 19.86
CA GLU A 112 11.54 20.69 18.58
C GLU A 112 12.61 21.34 17.70
N ASP A 113 13.53 22.12 18.29
CA ASP A 113 14.66 22.71 17.58
C ASP A 113 15.60 21.63 17.02
N ALA A 114 15.83 20.53 17.75
CA ALA A 114 16.57 19.37 17.24
C ALA A 114 15.88 18.75 16.02
N LEU A 115 14.57 18.51 16.07
CA LEU A 115 13.80 17.98 14.95
C LEU A 115 13.88 18.91 13.70
N ILE A 116 13.77 20.20 13.91
CA ILE A 116 13.87 21.20 12.84
C ILE A 116 15.29 21.28 12.28
N ARG A 117 16.33 21.22 13.14
CA ARG A 117 17.73 21.19 12.66
C ARG A 117 17.99 19.96 11.79
N ILE A 118 17.56 18.76 12.21
CA ILE A 118 17.69 17.54 11.42
C ILE A 118 17.07 17.71 10.04
N SER A 119 15.90 18.33 9.95
CA SER A 119 15.23 18.59 8.68
C SER A 119 15.96 19.59 7.77
N ASN A 120 16.73 20.51 8.35
CA ASN A 120 17.36 21.61 7.64
C ASN A 120 18.85 21.39 7.32
N TYR A 121 19.43 20.26 7.73
CA TYR A 121 20.79 19.93 7.29
C TYR A 121 20.85 19.76 5.78
N SER A 122 21.86 20.35 5.14
CA SER A 122 22.05 20.25 3.68
C SER A 122 22.17 18.81 3.19
N GLN A 123 22.76 17.93 4.00
CA GLN A 123 22.85 16.50 3.72
C GLN A 123 21.49 15.79 3.76
N ASN A 124 20.49 16.42 4.37
CA ASN A 124 19.13 15.90 4.52
C ASN A 124 18.13 16.55 3.55
N GLU A 125 18.56 17.38 2.61
CA GLU A 125 17.67 18.04 1.66
C GLU A 125 16.83 17.04 0.84
N ASP A 126 17.41 15.91 0.47
CA ASP A 126 16.74 14.84 -0.26
C ASP A 126 15.64 14.11 0.57
N PHE A 127 15.55 14.37 1.88
CA PHE A 127 14.51 13.77 2.73
C PHE A 127 13.21 14.59 2.77
N SER A 128 13.17 15.76 2.13
CA SER A 128 11.93 16.51 1.94
C SER A 128 11.02 15.80 0.91
N ILE A 129 9.69 15.91 1.09
CA ILE A 129 8.73 15.50 0.06
C ILE A 129 8.49 16.68 -0.86
N GLU A 130 8.44 16.41 -2.16
CA GLU A 130 8.03 17.40 -3.15
C GLU A 130 6.55 17.21 -3.50
N THR A 131 5.79 18.30 -3.54
CA THR A 131 4.43 18.31 -4.07
C THR A 131 4.46 18.42 -5.59
N ALA A 132 3.37 18.05 -6.25
CA ALA A 132 3.24 18.22 -7.71
C ALA A 132 3.39 19.67 -8.19
N ASP A 133 3.23 20.65 -7.28
CA ASP A 133 3.42 22.09 -7.53
C ASP A 133 4.85 22.56 -7.20
N GLY A 134 5.75 21.65 -6.80
CA GLY A 134 7.16 21.93 -6.50
C GLY A 134 7.42 22.46 -5.08
N GLU A 135 6.44 22.43 -4.17
CA GLU A 135 6.65 22.79 -2.77
C GLU A 135 7.38 21.66 -2.03
N LYS A 136 8.43 21.97 -1.26
CA LYS A 136 9.16 21.00 -0.43
C LYS A 136 8.61 20.99 1.00
N LYS A 137 8.21 19.82 1.49
CA LYS A 137 7.76 19.59 2.87
C LYS A 137 8.87 18.95 3.69
N PRO A 138 9.27 19.54 4.84
CA PRO A 138 10.38 19.05 5.65
C PRO A 138 10.10 17.66 6.26
N LEU A 139 11.14 16.97 6.68
CA LEU A 139 11.05 15.65 7.34
C LEU A 139 10.29 15.74 8.66
N PHE A 140 10.66 16.72 9.50
CA PHE A 140 10.02 17.02 10.77
C PHE A 140 9.46 18.44 10.80
N THR A 141 8.38 18.60 11.55
CA THR A 141 7.75 19.90 11.87
C THR A 141 7.70 20.06 13.39
N LYS A 142 7.18 21.17 13.88
CA LYS A 142 6.91 21.34 15.31
C LYS A 142 5.74 20.44 15.71
N ILE A 143 6.02 19.45 16.58
CA ILE A 143 5.06 18.41 16.93
C ILE A 143 4.37 18.62 18.29
N ILE A 144 4.79 19.62 19.04
CA ILE A 144 4.28 19.94 20.37
C ILE A 144 3.66 21.33 20.38
N SER A 145 4.43 22.34 19.97
CA SER A 145 4.02 23.74 20.07
C SER A 145 2.86 24.10 19.14
N ASP A 146 2.71 23.40 18.01
CA ASP A 146 1.62 23.64 17.06
C ASP A 146 0.28 23.02 17.54
N TYR A 147 0.33 22.05 18.46
CA TYR A 147 -0.86 21.29 18.86
C TYR A 147 -1.25 21.42 20.33
N LEU A 148 -0.33 21.86 21.20
CA LEU A 148 -0.57 21.92 22.65
C LEU A 148 -0.45 23.33 23.23
N PRO A 149 -1.31 23.67 24.21
CA PRO A 149 -1.16 24.88 24.99
C PRO A 149 0.18 24.94 25.73
N THR A 150 0.76 26.14 25.86
CA THR A 150 2.09 26.34 26.47
C THR A 150 2.26 25.65 27.83
N ALA A 151 1.23 25.69 28.68
CA ALA A 151 1.27 25.10 30.02
C ALA A 151 1.47 23.57 30.04
N LYS A 152 1.19 22.88 28.94
CA LYS A 152 1.30 21.40 28.83
C LYS A 152 2.53 20.92 28.07
N ARG A 153 3.25 21.82 27.37
CA ARG A 153 4.28 21.44 26.40
C ARG A 153 5.46 20.73 27.02
N ASN A 154 5.97 21.24 28.14
CA ASN A 154 7.13 20.64 28.79
C ASN A 154 6.84 19.26 29.38
N ASP A 155 5.71 19.13 30.07
CA ASP A 155 5.33 17.84 30.65
C ASP A 155 5.07 16.80 29.56
N PHE A 156 4.48 17.23 28.44
CA PHE A 156 4.27 16.36 27.30
C PHE A 156 5.60 15.89 26.69
N ALA A 157 6.56 16.80 26.48
CA ALA A 157 7.89 16.48 25.96
C ALA A 157 8.66 15.54 26.89
N ARG A 158 8.61 15.80 28.22
CA ARG A 158 9.23 14.92 29.23
C ARG A 158 8.64 13.51 29.24
N ASN A 159 7.31 13.40 29.09
CA ASN A 159 6.65 12.10 28.97
C ASN A 159 7.07 11.36 27.70
N ILE A 160 7.17 12.03 26.53
CA ILE A 160 7.74 11.41 25.33
C ILE A 160 9.11 10.81 25.63
N PHE A 161 10.00 11.60 26.25
CA PHE A 161 11.36 11.14 26.56
C PHE A 161 11.36 9.99 27.56
N SER A 162 10.43 9.94 28.52
CA SER A 162 10.32 8.79 29.45
C SER A 162 10.01 7.47 28.72
N TYR A 163 9.35 7.52 27.58
CA TYR A 163 9.07 6.33 26.78
C TYR A 163 10.23 5.95 25.85
N ILE A 164 10.86 6.93 25.17
CA ILE A 164 11.89 6.65 24.16
C ILE A 164 13.29 6.43 24.73
N THR A 165 13.52 6.75 26.01
CA THR A 165 14.80 6.52 26.73
C THR A 165 14.87 5.17 27.45
N THR A 166 13.82 4.33 27.37
CA THR A 166 13.81 3.03 28.06
C THR A 166 14.67 2.02 27.31
N ASP A 167 15.40 1.16 28.05
CA ASP A 167 16.19 0.05 27.51
C ASP A 167 15.37 -1.01 26.75
N ARG A 168 14.03 -0.90 26.82
CA ARG A 168 13.10 -1.80 26.12
C ARG A 168 13.03 -1.55 24.63
N PHE A 169 13.59 -0.44 24.17
CA PHE A 169 13.36 0.08 22.82
C PHE A 169 14.66 0.61 22.22
N ASP A 170 15.40 -0.25 21.54
CA ASP A 170 16.61 0.09 20.79
C ASP A 170 16.54 -0.54 19.39
N PHE A 171 16.63 0.29 18.37
CA PHE A 171 16.69 -0.15 16.98
C PHE A 171 18.13 -0.43 16.50
N GLY A 172 19.16 -0.07 17.28
CA GLY A 172 20.54 -0.01 16.81
C GLY A 172 21.07 -1.32 16.23
N GLU A 173 20.80 -2.46 16.87
CA GLU A 173 21.24 -3.77 16.39
C GLU A 173 20.33 -4.39 15.33
N THR A 174 19.13 -3.85 15.15
CA THR A 174 18.06 -4.42 14.29
C THR A 174 17.84 -3.62 13.03
N ALA A 175 18.41 -2.42 12.93
CA ALA A 175 18.16 -1.45 11.85
C ALA A 175 18.70 -1.89 10.48
N GLU A 176 19.52 -2.94 10.40
CA GLU A 176 20.03 -3.47 9.13
C GLU A 176 19.19 -4.65 8.63
N GLY A 177 18.27 -4.37 7.69
CA GLY A 177 17.86 -5.38 6.71
C GLY A 177 16.75 -6.35 7.09
N ASN A 178 15.91 -6.08 8.11
CA ASN A 178 14.74 -6.93 8.36
C ASN A 178 13.45 -6.25 7.92
N TYR A 179 13.15 -6.35 6.61
CA TYR A 179 11.94 -5.79 6.02
C TYR A 179 10.65 -6.26 6.70
N ASP A 180 10.53 -7.53 6.99
CA ASP A 180 9.32 -8.10 7.57
C ASP A 180 9.04 -7.53 8.96
N PHE A 181 10.10 -7.30 9.74
CA PHE A 181 10.00 -6.67 11.05
C PHE A 181 9.48 -5.23 10.95
N PHE A 182 10.13 -4.37 10.14
CA PHE A 182 9.71 -2.97 10.00
C PHE A 182 8.34 -2.84 9.35
N SER A 183 8.03 -3.70 8.39
CA SER A 183 6.72 -3.74 7.75
C SER A 183 5.61 -4.08 8.76
N THR A 184 5.86 -5.03 9.68
CA THR A 184 4.90 -5.41 10.73
C THR A 184 4.67 -4.26 11.74
N ILE A 185 5.74 -3.59 12.17
CA ILE A 185 5.64 -2.41 13.05
C ILE A 185 4.87 -1.29 12.36
N PHE A 186 5.19 -1.05 11.10
CA PHE A 186 4.56 0.00 10.32
C PHE A 186 3.07 -0.30 10.04
N GLU A 187 2.72 -1.56 9.78
CA GLU A 187 1.33 -1.99 9.67
C GLU A 187 0.55 -1.73 10.96
N TYR A 188 1.15 -2.04 12.12
CA TYR A 188 0.54 -1.75 13.41
C TYR A 188 0.29 -0.25 13.62
N LEU A 189 1.27 0.58 13.30
CA LEU A 189 1.20 2.03 13.38
C LEU A 189 0.03 2.58 12.52
N ILE A 190 -0.13 2.07 11.29
CA ILE A 190 -1.19 2.49 10.38
C ILE A 190 -2.56 1.96 10.80
N GLN A 191 -2.66 0.72 11.28
CA GLN A 191 -3.96 0.13 11.66
C GLN A 191 -4.70 0.98 12.68
N ASN A 192 -3.99 1.47 13.70
CA ASN A 192 -4.58 2.28 14.76
C ASN A 192 -5.20 3.58 14.24
N TYR A 193 -4.60 4.18 13.18
CA TYR A 193 -5.12 5.41 12.56
C TYR A 193 -6.19 5.18 11.50
N ASN A 194 -6.26 3.99 10.91
CA ASN A 194 -7.23 3.65 9.89
C ASN A 194 -8.60 3.28 10.47
N VAL A 195 -8.63 2.68 11.65
CA VAL A 195 -9.88 2.32 12.34
C VAL A 195 -10.68 3.56 12.72
N ALA A 196 -10.01 4.66 13.06
CA ALA A 196 -10.63 5.90 13.50
C ALA A 196 -11.25 6.74 12.36
N SER A 197 -10.68 6.70 11.17
CA SER A 197 -11.07 7.59 10.04
C SER A 197 -12.08 6.99 9.06
N GLY A 198 -12.37 5.68 9.13
CA GLY A 198 -13.36 4.99 8.28
C GLY A 198 -13.07 4.93 6.78
N THR A 199 -12.24 5.84 6.27
CA THR A 199 -11.95 6.03 4.84
C THR A 199 -10.63 5.40 4.38
N TYR A 200 -9.70 5.18 5.29
CA TYR A 200 -8.32 4.76 4.95
C TYR A 200 -8.11 3.25 4.80
N ALA A 201 -9.01 2.45 5.37
CA ALA A 201 -8.91 0.99 5.27
C ALA A 201 -9.15 0.45 3.86
N GLU A 202 -9.69 1.25 2.96
CA GLU A 202 -9.93 0.88 1.56
C GLU A 202 -8.63 0.83 0.73
N TYR A 203 -7.56 1.52 1.17
CA TYR A 203 -6.34 1.72 0.36
C TYR A 203 -5.12 0.97 0.90
N PHE A 204 -5.23 0.28 2.03
CA PHE A 204 -4.12 -0.48 2.58
C PHE A 204 -4.08 -1.90 1.98
N THR A 205 -3.03 -2.21 1.24
CA THR A 205 -2.81 -3.58 0.72
C THR A 205 -2.16 -4.44 1.81
N PRO A 206 -2.79 -5.57 2.21
CA PRO A 206 -2.21 -6.46 3.21
C PRO A 206 -0.82 -6.94 2.79
N GLN A 207 0.11 -6.98 3.76
CA GLN A 207 1.50 -7.34 3.55
C GLN A 207 1.65 -8.69 2.82
N ALA A 208 0.89 -9.70 3.26
CA ALA A 208 0.90 -11.02 2.66
C ALA A 208 0.55 -10.99 1.15
N LEU A 209 -0.45 -10.20 0.76
CA LEU A 209 -0.82 -10.03 -0.64
C LEU A 209 0.26 -9.27 -1.42
N SER A 210 0.84 -8.22 -0.82
CA SER A 210 1.91 -7.44 -1.45
C SER A 210 3.16 -8.29 -1.69
N SER A 211 3.52 -9.19 -0.74
CA SER A 211 4.61 -10.15 -0.89
C SER A 211 4.34 -11.13 -2.03
N ALA A 212 3.14 -11.72 -2.09
CA ALA A 212 2.79 -12.65 -3.17
C ALA A 212 2.85 -11.97 -4.55
N ILE A 213 2.35 -10.73 -4.66
CA ILE A 213 2.42 -9.94 -5.91
C ILE A 213 3.87 -9.66 -6.30
N GLY A 214 4.72 -9.24 -5.35
CA GLY A 214 6.15 -8.98 -5.58
C GLY A 214 6.88 -10.23 -6.10
N LYS A 215 6.69 -11.37 -5.45
CA LYS A 215 7.26 -12.68 -5.86
C LYS A 215 6.85 -13.08 -7.27
N ILE A 216 5.57 -12.94 -7.61
CA ILE A 216 5.09 -13.26 -8.96
C ILE A 216 5.71 -12.32 -9.99
N LEU A 217 5.74 -10.99 -9.73
CA LEU A 217 6.31 -10.02 -10.67
C LEU A 217 7.79 -10.27 -10.96
N VAL A 218 8.59 -10.56 -9.93
CA VAL A 218 10.01 -10.86 -10.10
C VAL A 218 10.23 -12.12 -10.94
N HIS A 219 9.38 -13.14 -10.74
CA HIS A 219 9.45 -14.38 -11.54
C HIS A 219 9.02 -14.19 -13.00
N MET A 220 8.21 -13.19 -13.31
CA MET A 220 7.82 -12.88 -14.69
C MET A 220 8.94 -12.28 -15.53
N ALA A 221 10.05 -11.84 -14.93
CA ALA A 221 11.17 -11.28 -15.63
C ALA A 221 12.50 -11.89 -15.15
N PRO A 222 13.46 -12.14 -16.05
CA PRO A 222 14.79 -12.50 -15.62
C PRO A 222 15.39 -11.33 -14.83
N VAL A 223 15.98 -11.64 -13.68
CA VAL A 223 16.69 -10.63 -12.88
C VAL A 223 18.04 -10.38 -13.53
N GLU A 224 18.15 -9.24 -14.20
CA GLU A 224 19.40 -8.75 -14.81
C GLU A 224 20.23 -8.00 -13.75
N ASP A 225 21.52 -7.82 -14.04
CA ASP A 225 22.40 -7.01 -13.18
C ASP A 225 22.27 -5.52 -13.53
N LYS A 226 21.10 -4.96 -13.18
CA LYS A 226 20.77 -3.55 -13.37
C LYS A 226 19.90 -3.05 -12.24
N ILE A 227 19.78 -1.74 -12.14
CA ILE A 227 18.79 -1.07 -11.28
C ILE A 227 17.46 -0.99 -12.04
N TYR A 228 16.41 -1.58 -11.47
CA TYR A 228 15.05 -1.51 -12.00
C TYR A 228 14.35 -0.24 -11.53
N GLU A 229 13.69 0.46 -12.43
CA GLU A 229 12.79 1.56 -12.11
C GLU A 229 11.38 1.02 -11.89
N ILE A 230 10.91 1.12 -10.64
CA ILE A 230 9.59 0.62 -10.23
C ILE A 230 8.67 1.78 -9.85
N TYR A 231 7.39 1.67 -10.16
CA TYR A 231 6.44 2.76 -10.00
C TYR A 231 5.11 2.30 -9.39
N ASP A 232 4.53 3.15 -8.51
CA ASP A 232 3.14 3.04 -8.09
C ASP A 232 2.44 4.39 -8.22
N PRO A 233 1.44 4.52 -9.11
CA PRO A 233 0.70 5.76 -9.35
C PRO A 233 -0.36 6.08 -8.27
N SER A 234 -0.58 5.18 -7.31
CA SER A 234 -1.53 5.29 -6.19
C SER A 234 -0.94 4.63 -4.95
N ALA A 235 0.26 5.08 -4.56
CA ALA A 235 1.18 4.32 -3.73
C ALA A 235 0.67 4.04 -2.30
N GLY A 236 -0.25 4.86 -1.78
CA GLY A 236 -0.65 4.75 -0.39
C GLY A 236 0.56 4.80 0.54
N SER A 237 0.68 3.83 1.45
CA SER A 237 1.84 3.68 2.33
C SER A 237 3.05 2.98 1.70
N GLY A 238 2.96 2.59 0.43
CA GLY A 238 4.05 1.97 -0.34
C GLY A 238 4.19 0.46 -0.19
N SER A 239 3.24 -0.23 0.42
CA SER A 239 3.34 -1.67 0.66
C SER A 239 3.70 -2.48 -0.59
N LEU A 240 3.04 -2.23 -1.73
CA LEU A 240 3.31 -2.95 -2.99
C LEU A 240 4.71 -2.69 -3.54
N VAL A 241 5.12 -1.42 -3.67
CA VAL A 241 6.43 -1.08 -4.25
C VAL A 241 7.58 -1.53 -3.36
N LEU A 242 7.40 -1.52 -2.04
CA LEU A 242 8.43 -1.93 -1.10
C LEU A 242 8.62 -3.44 -1.10
N HIS A 243 7.54 -4.23 -1.13
CA HIS A 243 7.67 -5.68 -1.30
C HIS A 243 8.34 -6.05 -2.62
N LEU A 244 7.98 -5.37 -3.71
CA LEU A 244 8.64 -5.60 -4.99
C LEU A 244 10.13 -5.21 -4.95
N ALA A 245 10.49 -4.09 -4.33
CA ALA A 245 11.88 -3.66 -4.17
C ALA A 245 12.70 -4.66 -3.35
N ASN A 246 12.11 -5.20 -2.27
CA ASN A 246 12.71 -6.22 -1.43
C ASN A 246 12.97 -7.53 -2.22
N GLU A 247 11.98 -8.00 -2.97
CA GLU A 247 12.10 -9.23 -3.78
C GLU A 247 13.15 -9.06 -4.89
N LEU A 248 13.20 -7.92 -5.58
CA LEU A 248 14.22 -7.61 -6.59
C LEU A 248 15.64 -7.60 -6.01
N GLY A 249 15.78 -7.15 -4.77
CA GLY A 249 17.03 -7.07 -4.03
C GLY A 249 17.42 -8.36 -3.30
N ASN A 250 16.64 -9.45 -3.40
CA ASN A 250 16.84 -10.67 -2.62
C ASN A 250 16.95 -10.38 -1.10
N GLY A 251 16.06 -9.55 -0.57
CA GLY A 251 16.06 -9.12 0.82
C GLY A 251 17.04 -7.97 1.14
N LYS A 252 17.72 -7.40 0.14
CA LYS A 252 18.62 -6.25 0.30
C LYS A 252 18.06 -5.05 -0.47
N PHE A 253 17.52 -4.08 0.27
CA PHE A 253 17.00 -2.85 -0.32
C PHE A 253 18.10 -1.99 -0.98
N GLY A 254 17.69 -1.21 -1.99
CA GLY A 254 18.51 -0.19 -2.62
C GLY A 254 19.43 -0.65 -3.74
N ASN A 255 19.81 -1.92 -3.80
CA ASN A 255 20.82 -2.36 -4.75
C ASN A 255 20.28 -2.66 -6.17
N LYS A 256 18.98 -2.93 -6.29
CA LYS A 256 18.35 -3.37 -7.54
C LYS A 256 17.10 -2.57 -7.94
N ALA A 257 16.60 -1.69 -7.08
CA ALA A 257 15.37 -0.96 -7.33
C ALA A 257 15.51 0.54 -7.04
N ARG A 258 15.02 1.37 -7.96
CA ARG A 258 14.73 2.78 -7.75
C ARG A 258 13.22 2.97 -7.78
N VAL A 259 12.68 3.43 -6.66
CA VAL A 259 11.23 3.56 -6.45
C VAL A 259 10.76 4.94 -6.87
N TYR A 260 9.66 4.99 -7.60
CA TYR A 260 8.92 6.17 -7.99
C TYR A 260 7.48 6.02 -7.51
N THR A 261 6.90 7.06 -6.95
CA THR A 261 5.53 7.01 -6.47
C THR A 261 4.81 8.33 -6.67
N GLN A 262 3.50 8.25 -6.78
CA GLN A 262 2.66 9.44 -6.68
C GLN A 262 1.36 9.07 -5.94
N ASP A 263 0.91 9.93 -5.03
CA ASP A 263 -0.35 9.76 -4.30
C ASP A 263 -0.93 11.14 -3.96
N ILE A 264 -2.25 11.28 -4.05
CA ILE A 264 -2.94 12.54 -3.74
C ILE A 264 -2.99 12.82 -2.23
N SER A 265 -2.82 11.79 -1.41
CA SER A 265 -2.95 11.87 0.04
C SER A 265 -1.64 12.29 0.70
N GLN A 266 -1.65 13.45 1.35
CA GLN A 266 -0.54 13.92 2.17
C GLN A 266 -0.18 12.92 3.28
N LYS A 267 -1.19 12.31 3.89
CA LYS A 267 -1.00 11.30 4.93
C LYS A 267 -0.27 10.08 4.38
N SER A 268 -0.71 9.55 3.25
CA SER A 268 -0.06 8.43 2.56
C SER A 268 1.38 8.73 2.20
N SER A 269 1.65 9.90 1.63
CA SER A 269 3.00 10.33 1.25
C SER A 269 3.94 10.44 2.46
N ARG A 270 3.42 10.88 3.62
CA ARG A 270 4.19 10.90 4.89
C ARG A 270 4.54 9.49 5.35
N PHE A 271 3.56 8.59 5.39
CA PHE A 271 3.78 7.20 5.76
C PHE A 271 4.76 6.49 4.82
N LEU A 272 4.62 6.71 3.53
CA LEU A 272 5.51 6.16 2.53
C LEU A 272 6.96 6.62 2.74
N ARG A 273 7.19 7.91 3.03
CA ARG A 273 8.52 8.44 3.32
C ARG A 273 9.15 7.75 4.54
N ILE A 274 8.40 7.63 5.62
CA ILE A 274 8.86 6.92 6.82
C ILE A 274 9.22 5.47 6.48
N ASN A 275 8.35 4.79 5.75
CA ASN A 275 8.56 3.40 5.35
C ASN A 275 9.81 3.23 4.46
N MET A 276 10.07 4.17 3.55
CA MET A 276 11.29 4.16 2.74
C MET A 276 12.55 4.42 3.56
N LEU A 277 12.50 5.33 4.55
CA LEU A 277 13.62 5.60 5.45
C LEU A 277 13.95 4.38 6.32
N LEU A 278 12.93 3.73 6.89
CA LEU A 278 13.08 2.50 7.67
C LEU A 278 13.75 1.38 6.86
N ASN A 279 13.54 1.36 5.55
CA ASN A 279 14.07 0.35 4.64
C ASN A 279 15.31 0.80 3.84
N GLY A 280 15.95 1.91 4.20
CA GLY A 280 17.19 2.35 3.58
C GLY A 280 17.09 2.82 2.12
N LEU A 281 15.89 3.21 1.65
CA LEU A 281 15.63 3.66 0.28
C LEU A 281 15.76 5.19 0.12
N LYS A 282 16.79 5.80 0.73
CA LYS A 282 17.03 7.25 0.69
C LYS A 282 17.00 7.81 -0.74
N GLU A 283 17.73 7.20 -1.68
CA GLU A 283 17.82 7.69 -3.05
C GLU A 283 16.49 7.78 -3.79
N SER A 284 15.48 7.04 -3.32
CA SER A 284 14.14 7.04 -3.88
C SER A 284 13.22 8.13 -3.30
N LEU A 285 13.60 8.78 -2.20
CA LEU A 285 12.76 9.76 -1.50
C LEU A 285 12.39 10.94 -2.40
N LYS A 286 13.31 11.45 -3.22
CA LYS A 286 13.07 12.51 -4.19
C LYS A 286 12.06 12.15 -5.28
N ASN A 287 11.74 10.87 -5.44
CA ASN A 287 10.76 10.37 -6.41
C ASN A 287 9.38 10.13 -5.76
N ILE A 288 9.21 10.53 -4.49
CA ILE A 288 7.90 10.51 -3.82
C ILE A 288 7.23 11.84 -4.07
N ILE A 289 6.17 11.84 -4.86
CA ILE A 289 5.45 13.06 -5.21
C ILE A 289 4.04 13.02 -4.61
N GLU A 290 3.69 14.10 -3.91
CA GLU A 290 2.30 14.31 -3.45
C GLU A 290 1.52 15.05 -4.54
N GLY A 291 0.43 14.45 -5.03
CA GLY A 291 -0.43 15.08 -6.03
C GLY A 291 -1.33 14.13 -6.81
N ASP A 292 -2.27 14.70 -7.56
CA ASP A 292 -3.21 13.92 -8.41
C ASP A 292 -2.49 13.37 -9.64
N THR A 293 -2.21 12.08 -9.62
CA THR A 293 -1.55 11.34 -10.71
C THR A 293 -2.26 11.45 -12.05
N LEU A 294 -3.58 11.46 -12.04
CA LEU A 294 -4.36 11.44 -13.28
C LEU A 294 -4.41 12.82 -13.93
N LYS A 295 -4.57 13.86 -13.13
CA LYS A 295 -4.60 15.25 -13.59
C LYS A 295 -3.20 15.76 -13.88
N SER A 296 -2.26 15.58 -12.96
CA SER A 296 -0.92 16.17 -12.96
C SER A 296 0.14 15.10 -12.65
N PRO A 297 0.40 14.16 -13.59
CA PRO A 297 1.47 13.18 -13.39
C PRO A 297 2.82 13.90 -13.31
N ALA A 298 3.67 13.49 -12.36
CA ALA A 298 4.90 14.22 -12.04
C ALA A 298 6.17 13.58 -12.63
N HIS A 299 6.10 12.32 -13.05
CA HIS A 299 7.29 11.62 -13.57
C HIS A 299 7.38 11.71 -15.09
N PHE A 300 8.34 12.49 -15.58
CA PHE A 300 8.60 12.71 -17.00
C PHE A 300 9.93 12.10 -17.43
N LYS A 301 10.07 11.83 -18.73
CA LYS A 301 11.36 11.56 -19.35
C LYS A 301 12.16 12.85 -19.41
N VAL A 302 13.43 12.77 -19.02
CA VAL A 302 14.36 13.88 -19.15
C VAL A 302 15.32 13.52 -20.28
N GLU A 303 15.20 14.18 -21.43
CA GLU A 303 16.16 14.10 -22.55
C GLU A 303 16.76 15.49 -22.73
N GLY A 304 17.98 15.68 -22.20
CA GLY A 304 18.62 17.01 -22.17
C GLY A 304 17.85 17.99 -21.26
N ASN A 305 17.46 19.14 -21.82
CA ASN A 305 16.64 20.15 -21.11
C ASN A 305 15.14 20.06 -21.38
N ASP A 306 14.71 19.07 -22.21
CA ASP A 306 13.30 18.91 -22.58
C ASP A 306 12.66 17.70 -21.89
N SER A 307 11.50 17.90 -21.25
CA SER A 307 10.66 16.82 -20.74
C SER A 307 9.78 16.28 -21.87
N SER A 308 10.18 15.19 -22.50
CA SER A 308 9.44 14.58 -23.59
C SER A 308 8.56 13.42 -23.14
N GLY A 309 7.32 13.74 -22.72
CA GLY A 309 6.33 12.72 -22.36
C GLY A 309 6.56 12.08 -20.98
N LEU A 310 5.66 11.17 -20.58
CA LEU A 310 5.77 10.50 -19.29
C LEU A 310 6.90 9.46 -19.28
N LYS A 311 7.54 9.34 -18.10
CA LYS A 311 8.52 8.30 -17.85
C LYS A 311 7.86 6.93 -17.95
N GLN A 312 8.61 5.95 -18.47
CA GLN A 312 8.20 4.56 -18.56
C GLN A 312 9.05 3.69 -17.64
N PHE A 313 8.41 2.73 -16.98
CA PHE A 313 8.99 1.96 -15.89
C PHE A 313 9.15 0.48 -16.25
N ASP A 314 10.11 -0.18 -15.58
CA ASP A 314 10.34 -1.62 -15.68
C ASP A 314 9.20 -2.41 -15.07
N PHE A 315 8.79 -2.00 -13.86
CA PHE A 315 7.70 -2.60 -13.13
C PHE A 315 6.73 -1.54 -12.63
N ILE A 316 5.45 -1.86 -12.65
CA ILE A 316 4.42 -1.03 -12.04
C ILE A 316 3.53 -1.91 -11.15
N THR A 317 3.36 -1.48 -9.90
CA THR A 317 2.35 -2.06 -8.99
C THR A 317 1.31 -1.00 -8.67
N SER A 318 0.06 -1.41 -8.47
CA SER A 318 -0.95 -0.45 -8.04
C SER A 318 -2.16 -1.13 -7.42
N ASN A 319 -2.63 -0.59 -6.32
CA ASN A 319 -3.95 -0.82 -5.78
C ASN A 319 -4.72 0.51 -5.82
N PRO A 320 -5.27 0.91 -6.98
CA PRO A 320 -5.89 2.21 -7.14
C PRO A 320 -7.24 2.28 -6.43
N PRO A 321 -7.70 3.48 -6.05
CA PRO A 321 -9.07 3.67 -5.56
C PRO A 321 -10.08 3.19 -6.61
N PHE A 322 -11.06 2.36 -6.20
CA PHE A 322 -12.00 1.79 -7.16
C PHE A 322 -13.08 2.80 -7.57
N LYS A 323 -13.57 3.55 -6.61
CA LYS A 323 -14.64 4.53 -6.79
C LYS A 323 -14.31 5.80 -6.02
N THR A 324 -14.36 6.92 -6.70
CA THR A 324 -14.08 8.24 -6.10
C THR A 324 -14.80 9.30 -6.91
N ASP A 325 -15.32 10.34 -6.27
CA ASP A 325 -15.79 11.53 -6.96
C ASP A 325 -14.60 12.32 -7.51
N PHE A 326 -14.38 12.24 -8.81
CA PHE A 326 -13.41 13.08 -9.54
C PHE A 326 -14.10 13.96 -10.59
N SER A 327 -15.38 14.26 -10.38
CA SER A 327 -16.17 15.07 -11.32
C SER A 327 -15.58 16.46 -11.56
N SER A 328 -14.91 17.05 -10.58
CA SER A 328 -14.24 18.36 -10.68
C SER A 328 -13.02 18.35 -11.59
N THR A 329 -12.28 17.25 -11.67
CA THR A 329 -11.04 17.13 -12.46
C THR A 329 -11.22 16.28 -13.73
N ARG A 330 -12.37 15.65 -13.89
CA ARG A 330 -12.66 14.73 -15.00
C ARG A 330 -12.37 15.31 -16.37
N ASN A 331 -12.80 16.55 -16.61
CA ASN A 331 -12.63 17.21 -17.92
C ASN A 331 -11.16 17.61 -18.16
N ASP A 332 -10.44 18.01 -17.12
CA ASP A 332 -9.01 18.29 -17.22
C ASP A 332 -8.24 17.02 -17.60
N ILE A 333 -8.55 15.88 -16.96
CA ILE A 333 -7.96 14.57 -17.25
C ILE A 333 -8.18 14.19 -18.72
N GLU A 334 -9.40 14.35 -19.24
CA GLU A 334 -9.71 14.03 -20.65
C GLU A 334 -9.04 14.99 -21.62
N THR A 335 -9.08 16.30 -21.35
CA THR A 335 -8.62 17.34 -22.28
C THR A 335 -7.11 17.42 -22.37
N ASN A 336 -6.41 17.41 -21.23
CA ASN A 336 -4.95 17.55 -21.17
C ASN A 336 -4.21 16.39 -21.88
N TRP A 337 -4.84 15.22 -21.95
CA TRP A 337 -4.24 14.02 -22.53
C TRP A 337 -4.91 13.54 -23.81
N LYS A 338 -5.81 14.34 -24.41
CA LYS A 338 -6.57 13.98 -25.61
C LYS A 338 -5.70 13.67 -26.83
N SER A 339 -4.54 14.30 -26.94
CA SER A 339 -3.59 14.08 -28.05
C SER A 339 -2.72 12.85 -27.88
N THR A 340 -2.84 12.14 -26.76
CA THR A 340 -2.05 10.95 -26.44
C THR A 340 -2.91 9.70 -26.37
N SER A 341 -2.28 8.53 -26.33
CA SER A 341 -2.96 7.25 -26.11
C SER A 341 -3.14 6.90 -24.62
N ARG A 342 -2.90 7.86 -23.69
CA ARG A 342 -2.95 7.58 -22.26
C ARG A 342 -4.32 7.09 -21.80
N PHE A 343 -5.40 7.67 -22.32
CA PHE A 343 -6.79 7.27 -22.01
C PHE A 343 -7.52 6.74 -23.25
N PHE A 344 -6.94 5.73 -23.90
CA PHE A 344 -7.39 5.17 -25.17
C PHE A 344 -8.82 4.61 -25.13
N ALA A 345 -9.29 4.12 -23.98
CA ALA A 345 -10.64 3.60 -23.82
C ALA A 345 -11.66 4.68 -23.39
N GLY A 346 -11.17 5.89 -23.06
CA GLY A 346 -11.95 7.01 -22.59
C GLY A 346 -11.90 7.20 -21.08
N VAL A 347 -12.49 8.30 -20.60
CA VAL A 347 -12.59 8.67 -19.19
C VAL A 347 -14.05 8.48 -18.74
N PRO A 348 -14.34 7.85 -17.59
CA PRO A 348 -15.69 7.63 -17.10
C PRO A 348 -16.53 8.92 -17.09
N SER A 349 -17.80 8.83 -17.49
CA SER A 349 -18.72 9.96 -17.49
C SER A 349 -19.15 10.34 -16.07
N ILE A 350 -19.51 11.61 -15.88
CA ILE A 350 -20.04 12.10 -14.62
C ILE A 350 -21.52 11.65 -14.51
N PRO A 351 -21.89 10.85 -13.51
CA PRO A 351 -23.27 10.46 -13.30
C PRO A 351 -24.10 11.63 -12.75
N ASN A 352 -25.40 11.65 -13.03
CA ASN A 352 -26.33 12.66 -12.52
C ASN A 352 -26.46 12.61 -10.98
N ALA A 353 -26.30 11.43 -10.39
CA ALA A 353 -26.32 11.20 -8.95
C ALA A 353 -25.21 10.22 -8.56
N LYS A 354 -24.82 10.21 -7.27
CA LYS A 354 -23.79 9.31 -6.73
C LYS A 354 -22.45 9.44 -7.45
N LYS A 355 -21.92 10.67 -7.50
CA LYS A 355 -20.61 10.97 -8.11
C LYS A 355 -19.47 10.18 -7.46
N GLU A 356 -19.59 9.85 -6.18
CA GLU A 356 -18.68 8.98 -5.44
C GLU A 356 -18.57 7.56 -6.00
N SER A 357 -19.49 7.16 -6.91
CA SER A 357 -19.45 5.86 -7.57
C SER A 357 -18.67 5.85 -8.89
N MET A 358 -18.05 6.96 -9.30
CA MET A 358 -17.28 7.04 -10.54
C MET A 358 -16.07 6.09 -10.49
N ALA A 359 -15.93 5.25 -11.52
CA ALA A 359 -14.93 4.18 -11.59
C ALA A 359 -13.54 4.71 -11.96
N ILE A 360 -12.90 5.43 -11.04
CA ILE A 360 -11.59 6.08 -11.25
C ILE A 360 -10.48 5.08 -11.59
N TYR A 361 -10.54 3.85 -11.06
CA TYR A 361 -9.56 2.79 -11.34
C TYR A 361 -9.37 2.52 -12.84
N LEU A 362 -10.37 2.77 -13.67
CA LEU A 362 -10.26 2.61 -15.12
C LEU A 362 -9.29 3.61 -15.76
N CYS A 363 -9.16 4.80 -15.19
CA CYS A 363 -8.14 5.77 -15.59
C CYS A 363 -6.75 5.31 -15.13
N PHE A 364 -6.64 4.78 -13.90
CA PHE A 364 -5.37 4.23 -13.41
C PHE A 364 -4.86 3.05 -14.23
N ILE A 365 -5.73 2.09 -14.61
CA ILE A 365 -5.31 0.98 -15.48
C ILE A 365 -4.71 1.52 -16.79
N GLN A 366 -5.39 2.48 -17.44
CA GLN A 366 -4.92 3.07 -18.69
C GLN A 366 -3.60 3.83 -18.51
N HIS A 367 -3.47 4.59 -17.41
CA HIS A 367 -2.23 5.27 -17.07
C HIS A 367 -1.06 4.28 -16.84
N ILE A 368 -1.31 3.19 -16.15
CA ILE A 368 -0.32 2.13 -15.92
C ILE A 368 0.14 1.52 -17.25
N LEU A 369 -0.81 1.14 -18.12
CA LEU A 369 -0.48 0.60 -19.43
C LEU A 369 0.32 1.59 -20.28
N TYR A 370 0.05 2.89 -20.19
CA TYR A 370 0.79 3.93 -20.89
C TYR A 370 2.20 4.13 -20.33
N SER A 371 2.35 4.08 -19.00
CA SER A 371 3.62 4.30 -18.29
C SER A 371 4.48 3.04 -18.16
N LEU A 372 3.99 1.88 -18.59
CA LEU A 372 4.75 0.65 -18.63
C LEU A 372 5.58 0.60 -19.92
N ARG A 373 6.90 0.45 -19.81
CA ARG A 373 7.80 0.39 -20.98
C ARG A 373 7.56 -0.88 -21.83
N PRO A 374 8.04 -0.91 -23.08
CA PRO A 374 8.11 -2.17 -23.82
C PRO A 374 8.90 -3.22 -23.02
N GLY A 375 8.34 -4.41 -22.86
CA GLY A 375 8.93 -5.47 -22.03
C GLY A 375 8.71 -5.33 -20.53
N GLY A 376 8.08 -4.25 -20.06
CA GLY A 376 7.77 -4.04 -18.65
C GLY A 376 6.66 -4.97 -18.14
N LYS A 377 6.59 -5.11 -16.81
CA LYS A 377 5.63 -5.96 -16.10
C LYS A 377 4.81 -5.13 -15.12
N ALA A 378 3.53 -5.46 -14.97
CA ALA A 378 2.70 -4.79 -13.98
C ALA A 378 1.77 -5.75 -13.24
N ALA A 379 1.45 -5.39 -11.99
CA ALA A 379 0.39 -6.02 -11.21
C ALA A 379 -0.61 -4.94 -10.74
N ILE A 380 -1.88 -5.14 -11.07
CA ILE A 380 -2.93 -4.15 -10.83
C ILE A 380 -4.06 -4.82 -10.08
N VAL A 381 -4.39 -4.30 -8.90
CA VAL A 381 -5.56 -4.73 -8.14
C VAL A 381 -6.80 -4.06 -8.73
N VAL A 382 -7.82 -4.86 -9.04
CA VAL A 382 -9.07 -4.40 -9.65
C VAL A 382 -10.29 -5.03 -8.97
N PRO A 383 -11.45 -4.37 -8.99
CA PRO A 383 -12.70 -5.03 -8.58
C PRO A 383 -12.98 -6.22 -9.50
N THR A 384 -13.42 -7.37 -8.93
CA THR A 384 -13.68 -8.59 -9.72
C THR A 384 -14.70 -8.37 -10.84
N GLY A 385 -15.64 -7.42 -10.67
CA GLY A 385 -16.57 -7.04 -11.74
C GLY A 385 -15.91 -6.54 -13.04
N PHE A 386 -14.68 -6.01 -12.96
CA PHE A 386 -13.89 -5.63 -14.14
C PHE A 386 -13.63 -6.83 -15.07
N LEU A 387 -13.48 -8.03 -14.52
CA LEU A 387 -13.10 -9.22 -15.28
C LEU A 387 -14.15 -9.64 -16.31
N THR A 388 -15.44 -9.32 -16.08
CA THR A 388 -16.57 -9.85 -16.85
C THR A 388 -17.48 -8.78 -17.45
N ALA A 389 -17.27 -7.49 -17.17
CA ALA A 389 -18.10 -6.41 -17.72
C ALA A 389 -18.18 -6.46 -19.26
N GLN A 390 -19.38 -6.49 -19.83
CA GLN A 390 -19.58 -6.74 -21.27
C GLN A 390 -19.63 -5.47 -22.14
N ALA A 391 -19.62 -4.30 -21.52
CA ALA A 391 -19.72 -3.03 -22.22
C ALA A 391 -18.79 -1.98 -21.57
N GLY A 392 -18.75 -0.78 -22.17
CA GLY A 392 -18.08 0.37 -21.60
C GLY A 392 -16.57 0.36 -21.73
N ILE A 393 -15.94 1.12 -20.85
CA ILE A 393 -14.49 1.34 -20.78
C ILE A 393 -13.79 0.04 -20.35
N GLU A 394 -14.38 -0.72 -19.42
CA GLU A 394 -13.86 -1.99 -18.91
C GLU A 394 -13.59 -2.99 -20.04
N ARG A 395 -14.57 -3.18 -20.91
CA ARG A 395 -14.44 -4.09 -22.04
C ARG A 395 -13.37 -3.63 -23.02
N LYS A 396 -13.31 -2.31 -23.33
CA LYS A 396 -12.30 -1.74 -24.24
C LYS A 396 -10.89 -1.92 -23.69
N ILE A 397 -10.68 -1.76 -22.38
CA ILE A 397 -9.39 -1.98 -21.74
C ILE A 397 -8.99 -3.45 -21.85
N ARG A 398 -9.86 -4.40 -21.48
CA ARG A 398 -9.58 -5.83 -21.60
C ARG A 398 -9.28 -6.25 -23.03
N GLN A 399 -10.08 -5.74 -23.98
CA GLN A 399 -9.83 -5.95 -25.41
C GLN A 399 -8.45 -5.47 -25.81
N HIS A 400 -8.06 -4.25 -25.43
CA HIS A 400 -6.74 -3.70 -25.74
C HIS A 400 -5.60 -4.56 -25.17
N ILE A 401 -5.73 -5.03 -23.94
CA ILE A 401 -4.75 -5.91 -23.28
C ILE A 401 -4.62 -7.24 -24.04
N VAL A 402 -5.75 -7.85 -24.44
CA VAL A 402 -5.79 -9.13 -25.15
C VAL A 402 -5.27 -9.01 -26.58
N ASP A 403 -5.71 -7.98 -27.32
CA ASP A 403 -5.32 -7.77 -28.71
C ASP A 403 -3.81 -7.47 -28.86
N ASN A 404 -3.20 -6.88 -27.83
CA ASN A 404 -1.74 -6.68 -27.76
C ASN A 404 -0.98 -7.86 -27.12
N HIS A 405 -1.67 -8.91 -26.68
CA HIS A 405 -1.08 -10.08 -26.01
C HIS A 405 -0.29 -9.71 -24.72
N TRP A 406 -0.83 -8.79 -23.91
CA TRP A 406 -0.16 -8.30 -22.69
C TRP A 406 -0.64 -8.98 -21.40
N LEU A 407 -1.73 -9.74 -21.44
CA LEU A 407 -2.23 -10.42 -20.25
C LEU A 407 -1.38 -11.66 -19.95
N ARG A 408 -0.66 -11.67 -18.83
CA ARG A 408 0.09 -12.85 -18.35
C ARG A 408 -0.80 -13.77 -17.53
N GLY A 409 -1.68 -13.20 -16.73
CA GLY A 409 -2.63 -13.96 -15.93
C GLY A 409 -3.47 -13.10 -15.00
N VAL A 410 -4.38 -13.75 -14.30
CA VAL A 410 -5.27 -13.14 -13.31
C VAL A 410 -5.38 -14.04 -12.09
N VAL A 411 -5.35 -13.45 -10.91
CA VAL A 411 -5.65 -14.16 -9.65
C VAL A 411 -6.87 -13.52 -9.00
N SER A 412 -7.98 -14.24 -8.94
CA SER A 412 -9.17 -13.82 -8.19
C SER A 412 -8.97 -14.13 -6.71
N MET A 413 -9.05 -13.10 -5.86
CA MET A 413 -8.76 -13.20 -4.44
C MET A 413 -10.01 -13.52 -3.61
N PRO A 414 -9.86 -14.02 -2.37
CA PRO A 414 -10.97 -14.23 -1.45
C PRO A 414 -11.71 -12.92 -1.14
N SER A 415 -13.01 -13.03 -0.82
CA SER A 415 -13.80 -11.89 -0.35
C SER A 415 -13.22 -11.34 0.97
N ASN A 416 -13.39 -10.05 1.22
CA ASN A 416 -12.93 -9.38 2.44
C ASN A 416 -11.42 -9.52 2.74
N ILE A 417 -10.58 -9.72 1.72
CA ILE A 417 -9.12 -9.72 1.91
C ILE A 417 -8.61 -8.33 2.31
N PHE A 418 -9.27 -7.27 1.84
CA PHE A 418 -9.08 -5.91 2.35
C PHE A 418 -10.05 -5.67 3.52
N ALA A 419 -9.53 -5.18 4.64
CA ALA A 419 -10.35 -4.79 5.77
C ALA A 419 -11.32 -3.67 5.32
N ASN A 420 -12.60 -3.81 5.67
CA ASN A 420 -13.67 -2.82 5.43
C ASN A 420 -14.20 -2.65 3.99
N THR A 421 -13.81 -3.46 3.03
CA THR A 421 -14.47 -3.46 1.72
C THR A 421 -15.17 -4.78 1.46
N GLY A 422 -16.48 -4.75 1.24
CA GLY A 422 -17.24 -5.92 0.74
C GLY A 422 -16.98 -6.22 -0.74
N THR A 423 -16.06 -5.49 -1.37
CA THR A 423 -15.74 -5.64 -2.80
C THR A 423 -14.77 -6.79 -2.99
N ASN A 424 -15.16 -7.77 -3.79
CA ASN A 424 -14.25 -8.81 -4.24
C ASN A 424 -13.23 -8.23 -5.22
N VAL A 425 -11.97 -8.61 -5.07
CA VAL A 425 -10.87 -8.11 -5.88
C VAL A 425 -10.15 -9.21 -6.63
N SER A 426 -9.49 -8.81 -7.69
CA SER A 426 -8.61 -9.68 -8.48
C SER A 426 -7.34 -8.91 -8.81
N VAL A 427 -6.24 -9.62 -9.04
CA VAL A 427 -4.96 -9.05 -9.44
C VAL A 427 -4.72 -9.39 -10.90
N LEU A 428 -4.55 -8.37 -11.74
CA LEU A 428 -4.14 -8.51 -13.13
C LEU A 428 -2.62 -8.49 -13.22
N PHE A 429 -2.02 -9.46 -13.87
CA PHE A 429 -0.60 -9.50 -14.20
C PHE A 429 -0.42 -9.20 -15.69
N ILE A 430 0.25 -8.10 -15.98
CA ILE A 430 0.53 -7.61 -17.33
C ILE A 430 1.99 -7.87 -17.66
N ASP A 431 2.24 -8.37 -18.87
CA ASP A 431 3.55 -8.59 -19.42
C ASP A 431 3.60 -8.12 -20.89
N LYS A 432 4.27 -7.02 -21.17
CA LYS A 432 4.39 -6.51 -22.54
C LYS A 432 5.29 -7.35 -23.46
N THR A 433 5.86 -8.46 -22.95
CA THR A 433 6.59 -9.45 -23.74
C THR A 433 5.85 -10.78 -23.92
N ASN A 434 4.65 -10.94 -23.36
CA ASN A 434 3.87 -12.19 -23.42
C ASN A 434 3.15 -12.40 -24.77
N LYS A 435 3.87 -12.16 -25.90
CA LYS A 435 3.24 -12.11 -27.22
C LYS A 435 2.60 -13.43 -27.67
N ASP A 436 3.28 -14.54 -27.36
CA ASP A 436 2.86 -15.88 -27.82
C ASP A 436 2.54 -16.82 -26.64
N GLY A 437 2.46 -16.26 -25.44
CA GLY A 437 2.25 -17.03 -24.22
C GLY A 437 0.79 -17.31 -23.95
N GLU A 438 0.54 -18.35 -23.17
CA GLU A 438 -0.76 -18.65 -22.58
C GLU A 438 -1.03 -17.75 -21.38
N VAL A 439 -2.30 -17.55 -21.08
CA VAL A 439 -2.79 -16.75 -19.95
C VAL A 439 -3.23 -17.70 -18.84
N LEU A 440 -2.65 -17.56 -17.66
CA LEU A 440 -3.06 -18.33 -16.49
C LEU A 440 -4.12 -17.59 -15.69
N LEU A 441 -5.28 -18.22 -15.52
CA LEU A 441 -6.37 -17.71 -14.70
C LEU A 441 -6.51 -18.56 -13.45
N VAL A 442 -6.36 -17.92 -12.26
CA VAL A 442 -6.40 -18.60 -10.96
C VAL A 442 -7.60 -18.09 -10.15
N ASP A 443 -8.39 -19.02 -9.63
CA ASP A 443 -9.49 -18.73 -8.71
C ASP A 443 -9.12 -19.10 -7.27
N ALA A 444 -8.54 -18.17 -6.56
CA ALA A 444 -8.22 -18.29 -5.14
C ALA A 444 -9.38 -17.82 -4.22
N SER A 445 -10.56 -17.55 -4.76
CA SER A 445 -11.69 -16.97 -4.02
C SER A 445 -12.19 -17.83 -2.85
N LYS A 446 -11.89 -19.12 -2.87
CA LYS A 446 -12.27 -20.10 -1.83
C LYS A 446 -11.23 -20.26 -0.72
N LEU A 447 -10.04 -19.65 -0.86
CA LEU A 447 -8.97 -19.73 0.12
C LEU A 447 -9.20 -18.76 1.30
N GLY A 448 -8.46 -18.99 2.37
CA GLY A 448 -8.39 -18.11 3.53
C GLY A 448 -9.43 -18.39 4.60
N THR A 449 -9.09 -18.00 5.80
CA THR A 449 -9.94 -18.10 7.00
C THR A 449 -10.56 -16.76 7.34
N LYS A 450 -11.87 -16.74 7.57
CA LYS A 450 -12.59 -15.53 8.00
C LYS A 450 -12.34 -15.27 9.48
N VAL A 451 -11.77 -14.13 9.81
CA VAL A 451 -11.54 -13.67 11.18
C VAL A 451 -12.35 -12.41 11.46
N LYS A 452 -12.79 -12.24 12.70
CA LYS A 452 -13.52 -11.04 13.12
C LYS A 452 -12.52 -9.99 13.62
N VAL A 453 -12.55 -8.80 13.01
CA VAL A 453 -11.74 -7.65 13.42
C VAL A 453 -12.69 -6.50 13.79
N GLY A 454 -12.87 -6.27 15.07
CA GLY A 454 -13.86 -5.30 15.55
C GLY A 454 -15.30 -5.68 15.14
N LYS A 455 -15.95 -4.80 14.37
CA LYS A 455 -17.30 -5.04 13.83
C LYS A 455 -17.29 -5.72 12.44
N ASN A 456 -16.12 -5.82 11.80
CA ASN A 456 -15.96 -6.28 10.42
C ASN A 456 -15.41 -7.71 10.36
N GLN A 457 -15.61 -8.37 9.22
CA GLN A 457 -14.94 -9.63 8.87
C GLN A 457 -13.77 -9.33 7.94
N LYS A 458 -12.63 -9.97 8.19
CA LYS A 458 -11.44 -9.99 7.31
C LYS A 458 -11.13 -11.44 6.95
N THR A 459 -10.73 -11.68 5.72
CA THR A 459 -10.18 -12.98 5.32
C THR A 459 -8.65 -12.91 5.41
N VAL A 460 -8.06 -13.87 6.09
CA VAL A 460 -6.62 -14.00 6.25
C VAL A 460 -6.17 -15.26 5.52
N LEU A 461 -5.20 -15.11 4.63
CA LEU A 461 -4.54 -16.23 3.96
C LEU A 461 -3.40 -16.73 4.83
N SER A 462 -3.28 -18.05 4.95
CA SER A 462 -2.11 -18.68 5.56
C SER A 462 -0.91 -18.58 4.62
N GLN A 463 0.31 -18.78 5.16
CA GLN A 463 1.52 -18.82 4.33
C GLN A 463 1.45 -19.93 3.27
N GLU A 464 0.90 -21.10 3.60
CA GLU A 464 0.72 -22.21 2.66
C GLU A 464 -0.21 -21.86 1.50
N GLU A 465 -1.31 -21.13 1.78
CA GLU A 465 -2.24 -20.66 0.75
C GLU A 465 -1.60 -19.60 -0.15
N LEU A 466 -0.80 -18.70 0.41
CA LEU A 466 -0.02 -17.72 -0.36
C LEU A 466 1.02 -18.42 -1.25
N ASP A 467 1.75 -19.36 -0.69
CA ASP A 467 2.75 -20.14 -1.44
C ASP A 467 2.07 -20.98 -2.54
N LYS A 468 0.87 -21.49 -2.28
CA LYS A 468 0.07 -22.17 -3.31
C LYS A 468 -0.24 -21.22 -4.47
N ILE A 469 -0.74 -20.01 -4.20
CA ILE A 469 -1.03 -19.00 -5.25
C ILE A 469 0.24 -18.68 -6.04
N VAL A 470 1.34 -18.34 -5.35
CA VAL A 470 2.61 -17.99 -5.98
C VAL A 470 3.16 -19.14 -6.82
N ASN A 471 3.24 -20.35 -6.25
CA ASN A 471 3.74 -21.53 -6.97
C ASN A 471 2.89 -21.89 -8.18
N THR A 472 1.55 -21.80 -8.07
CA THR A 472 0.64 -22.06 -9.19
C THR A 472 0.92 -21.08 -10.33
N PHE A 473 1.05 -19.80 -10.03
CA PHE A 473 1.31 -18.78 -11.04
C PHE A 473 2.70 -18.91 -11.66
N VAL A 474 3.73 -19.07 -10.83
CA VAL A 474 5.13 -19.13 -11.24
C VAL A 474 5.44 -20.39 -12.05
N LYS A 475 4.95 -21.55 -11.60
CA LYS A 475 5.19 -22.85 -12.24
C LYS A 475 4.15 -23.19 -13.31
N HIS A 476 3.20 -22.29 -13.56
CA HIS A 476 2.10 -22.49 -14.53
C HIS A 476 1.32 -23.80 -14.26
N ILE A 477 0.96 -24.03 -12.99
CA ILE A 477 0.26 -25.26 -12.58
C ILE A 477 -1.21 -25.13 -12.96
N ILE A 478 -1.76 -26.18 -13.58
CA ILE A 478 -3.18 -26.31 -13.89
C ILE A 478 -3.79 -27.26 -12.87
N GLU A 479 -4.80 -26.80 -12.15
CA GLU A 479 -5.50 -27.54 -11.11
C GLU A 479 -7.01 -27.36 -11.28
N GLU A 480 -7.75 -28.44 -11.21
CA GLU A 480 -9.20 -28.44 -11.37
C GLU A 480 -9.88 -27.47 -10.39
N ASP A 481 -10.85 -26.68 -10.85
CA ASP A 481 -11.59 -25.67 -10.09
C ASP A 481 -10.73 -24.59 -9.37
N PHE A 482 -9.42 -24.54 -9.67
CA PHE A 482 -8.50 -23.58 -9.08
C PHE A 482 -7.72 -22.78 -10.13
N SER A 483 -7.16 -23.42 -11.16
CA SER A 483 -6.37 -22.73 -12.19
C SER A 483 -6.54 -23.34 -13.57
N VAL A 484 -6.57 -22.49 -14.59
CA VAL A 484 -6.71 -22.89 -15.97
C VAL A 484 -5.82 -22.05 -16.88
N SER A 485 -5.16 -22.69 -17.85
CA SER A 485 -4.43 -22.01 -18.92
C SER A 485 -5.32 -21.82 -20.13
N VAL A 486 -5.32 -20.61 -20.69
CA VAL A 486 -6.17 -20.26 -21.83
C VAL A 486 -5.40 -19.48 -22.88
N THR A 487 -5.72 -19.66 -24.15
CA THR A 487 -5.17 -18.89 -25.25
C THR A 487 -5.88 -17.54 -25.38
N TYR A 488 -5.23 -16.56 -25.99
CA TYR A 488 -5.84 -15.26 -26.27
C TYR A 488 -7.10 -15.39 -27.16
N ASP A 489 -7.09 -16.33 -28.11
CA ASP A 489 -8.26 -16.56 -28.98
C ASP A 489 -9.44 -17.11 -28.18
N ARG A 490 -9.19 -18.00 -27.22
CA ARG A 490 -10.23 -18.49 -26.32
C ARG A 490 -10.81 -17.37 -25.45
N ILE A 491 -9.99 -16.40 -25.05
CA ILE A 491 -10.45 -15.21 -24.30
C ILE A 491 -11.33 -14.33 -25.19
N LYS A 492 -10.99 -14.13 -26.48
CA LYS A 492 -11.81 -13.39 -27.46
C LYS A 492 -13.17 -14.07 -27.65
N GLU A 493 -13.20 -15.40 -27.82
CA GLU A 493 -14.44 -16.20 -27.95
C GLU A 493 -15.36 -16.03 -26.72
N LYS A 494 -14.80 -15.87 -25.52
CA LYS A 494 -15.53 -15.62 -24.27
C LYS A 494 -15.76 -14.12 -24.01
N ASN A 495 -15.85 -13.29 -25.05
CA ASN A 495 -16.07 -11.85 -24.97
C ASN A 495 -15.08 -11.10 -24.07
N TYR A 496 -13.80 -11.47 -24.15
CA TYR A 496 -12.72 -10.89 -23.35
C TYR A 496 -12.92 -11.04 -21.83
N SER A 497 -13.55 -12.10 -21.40
CA SER A 497 -13.66 -12.41 -19.97
C SER A 497 -12.34 -12.87 -19.40
N PHE A 498 -11.98 -12.38 -18.21
CA PHE A 498 -10.79 -12.76 -17.46
C PHE A 498 -11.11 -13.65 -16.23
N SER A 499 -12.37 -14.06 -16.07
CA SER A 499 -12.80 -14.88 -14.94
C SER A 499 -12.50 -16.36 -15.19
N ALA A 500 -11.68 -16.99 -14.34
CA ALA A 500 -11.32 -18.40 -14.44
C ALA A 500 -12.54 -19.34 -14.49
N GLY A 501 -13.58 -19.03 -13.71
CA GLY A 501 -14.80 -19.85 -13.66
C GLY A 501 -15.56 -19.98 -14.99
N GLN A 502 -15.25 -19.16 -16.01
CA GLN A 502 -15.85 -19.30 -17.36
C GLN A 502 -15.09 -20.31 -18.24
N TYR A 503 -13.97 -20.81 -17.78
CA TYR A 503 -13.07 -21.70 -18.52
C TYR A 503 -12.90 -23.05 -17.85
N PHE A 504 -13.37 -23.23 -16.63
CA PHE A 504 -13.43 -24.54 -15.99
C PHE A 504 -14.44 -25.43 -16.70
N ASP A 505 -14.14 -26.73 -16.75
CA ASP A 505 -15.06 -27.72 -17.28
C ASP A 505 -16.29 -27.83 -16.38
N VAL A 506 -17.46 -27.76 -17.00
CA VAL A 506 -18.71 -27.99 -16.27
C VAL A 506 -18.86 -29.49 -16.08
N LYS A 507 -18.61 -29.98 -14.86
CA LYS A 507 -18.98 -31.33 -14.52
C LYS A 507 -20.50 -31.43 -14.41
N ILE A 508 -21.09 -32.10 -15.38
CA ILE A 508 -22.48 -32.52 -15.27
C ILE A 508 -22.45 -33.80 -14.44
N GLU A 509 -22.67 -33.68 -13.14
CA GLU A 509 -22.96 -34.87 -12.33
C GLU A 509 -24.34 -35.39 -12.75
N TYR A 510 -24.35 -36.45 -13.54
CA TYR A 510 -25.57 -37.16 -13.80
C TYR A 510 -25.95 -37.89 -12.50
N VAL A 511 -26.92 -37.37 -11.80
CA VAL A 511 -27.55 -38.11 -10.71
C VAL A 511 -28.44 -39.15 -11.35
N GLU A 512 -27.99 -40.39 -11.37
CA GLU A 512 -28.86 -41.49 -11.79
C GLU A 512 -29.94 -41.66 -10.71
N LEU A 513 -31.10 -41.09 -10.99
CA LEU A 513 -32.29 -41.27 -10.19
C LEU A 513 -33.17 -42.30 -10.87
N THR A 514 -33.69 -43.24 -10.09
CA THR A 514 -34.81 -44.04 -10.55
C THR A 514 -36.02 -43.15 -10.82
N GLN A 515 -36.94 -43.58 -11.63
CA GLN A 515 -38.15 -42.82 -11.95
C GLN A 515 -38.96 -42.47 -10.70
N GLU A 516 -38.94 -43.33 -9.70
CA GLU A 516 -39.62 -43.13 -8.40
C GLU A 516 -38.92 -42.07 -7.57
N GLU A 517 -37.58 -42.07 -7.48
CA GLU A 517 -36.78 -41.07 -6.79
C GLU A 517 -36.88 -39.69 -7.44
N PHE A 518 -36.87 -39.63 -8.78
CA PHE A 518 -37.10 -38.40 -9.52
C PHE A 518 -38.47 -37.81 -9.22
N ASN A 519 -39.53 -38.60 -9.31
CA ASN A 519 -40.89 -38.18 -9.04
C ASN A 519 -41.04 -37.71 -7.57
N SER A 520 -40.43 -38.43 -6.62
CA SER A 520 -40.43 -38.04 -5.21
C SER A 520 -39.74 -36.69 -4.98
N LYS A 521 -38.57 -36.45 -5.58
CA LYS A 521 -37.87 -35.18 -5.49
C LYS A 521 -38.64 -34.02 -6.14
N ILE A 522 -39.24 -34.24 -7.31
CA ILE A 522 -40.09 -33.24 -7.96
C ILE A 522 -41.27 -32.88 -7.07
N GLN A 523 -41.91 -33.88 -6.45
CA GLN A 523 -43.02 -33.62 -5.53
C GLN A 523 -42.56 -32.83 -4.29
N GLU A 524 -41.40 -33.15 -3.73
CA GLU A 524 -40.82 -32.44 -2.61
C GLU A 524 -40.51 -31.00 -2.99
N TYR A 525 -39.89 -30.74 -4.13
CA TYR A 525 -39.57 -29.36 -4.61
C TYR A 525 -40.85 -28.57 -4.88
N THR A 526 -41.87 -29.20 -5.47
CA THR A 526 -43.17 -28.55 -5.72
C THR A 526 -43.83 -28.16 -4.39
N ASN A 527 -43.85 -29.04 -3.41
CA ASN A 527 -44.42 -28.75 -2.10
C ASN A 527 -43.65 -27.61 -1.39
N ASN A 528 -42.32 -27.59 -1.49
CA ASN A 528 -41.49 -26.52 -0.93
C ASN A 528 -41.74 -25.18 -1.62
N LEU A 529 -41.87 -25.16 -2.95
CA LEU A 529 -42.22 -23.96 -3.70
C LEU A 529 -43.60 -23.42 -3.31
N ASP A 530 -44.60 -24.29 -3.19
CA ASP A 530 -45.97 -23.88 -2.77
C ASP A 530 -45.98 -23.31 -1.36
N LYS A 531 -45.19 -23.88 -0.45
CA LYS A 531 -44.98 -23.34 0.89
C LYS A 531 -44.34 -21.94 0.86
N LEU A 532 -43.26 -21.77 0.08
CA LEU A 532 -42.57 -20.50 -0.07
C LEU A 532 -43.45 -19.43 -0.71
N PHE A 533 -44.27 -19.78 -1.70
CA PHE A 533 -45.24 -18.85 -2.31
C PHE A 533 -46.33 -18.45 -1.34
N THR A 534 -46.78 -19.35 -0.47
CA THR A 534 -47.76 -19.05 0.58
C THR A 534 -47.19 -18.09 1.62
N GLU A 535 -45.95 -18.36 2.06
CA GLU A 535 -45.23 -17.51 3.01
C GLU A 535 -44.93 -16.12 2.41
N SER A 536 -44.54 -16.06 1.16
CA SER A 536 -44.32 -14.80 0.42
C SER A 536 -45.60 -13.96 0.36
N LYS A 537 -46.75 -14.55 0.09
CA LYS A 537 -48.06 -13.85 0.10
C LYS A 537 -48.44 -13.33 1.46
N SER A 538 -48.16 -14.10 2.54
CA SER A 538 -48.41 -13.67 3.91
C SER A 538 -47.55 -12.47 4.28
N LEU A 539 -46.23 -12.53 3.95
CA LEU A 539 -45.29 -11.43 4.18
C LEU A 539 -45.67 -10.18 3.38
N GLU A 540 -46.07 -10.34 2.12
CA GLU A 540 -46.57 -9.23 1.30
C GLU A 540 -47.80 -8.54 1.96
N TYR A 541 -48.71 -9.33 2.48
CA TYR A 541 -49.90 -8.82 3.18
C TYR A 541 -49.51 -8.08 4.47
N GLU A 542 -48.61 -8.63 5.27
CA GLU A 542 -48.13 -7.99 6.51
C GLU A 542 -47.41 -6.66 6.21
N ILE A 543 -46.54 -6.63 5.18
CA ILE A 543 -45.88 -5.39 4.74
C ILE A 543 -46.90 -4.34 4.31
N LYS A 544 -47.88 -4.72 3.50
CA LYS A 544 -48.95 -3.79 3.06
C LYS A 544 -49.78 -3.26 4.21
N ASN A 545 -50.05 -4.09 5.23
CA ASN A 545 -50.78 -3.65 6.42
C ASN A 545 -49.94 -2.74 7.32
N SER A 546 -48.66 -3.05 7.49
CA SER A 546 -47.72 -2.20 8.22
C SER A 546 -47.59 -0.82 7.60
N LEU A 547 -47.51 -0.77 6.26
CA LEU A 547 -47.45 0.49 5.51
C LEU A 547 -48.75 1.32 5.64
N LYS A 548 -49.94 0.67 5.70
CA LYS A 548 -51.20 1.37 5.93
C LYS A 548 -51.32 1.97 7.32
N GLY A 549 -50.60 1.40 8.30
CA GLY A 549 -50.59 1.89 9.68
C GLY A 549 -49.66 3.08 9.92
N LEU A 550 -48.80 3.43 8.98
CA LEU A 550 -47.90 4.58 9.09
C LEU A 550 -48.71 5.87 8.92
N LYS A 551 -48.82 6.64 10.01
CA LYS A 551 -49.33 8.02 10.01
C LYS A 551 -48.14 8.96 10.15
N TYR A 552 -48.09 9.96 9.29
CA TYR A 552 -47.17 11.07 9.44
C TYR A 552 -47.86 12.12 10.31
N ASP A 553 -47.46 12.21 11.58
CA ASP A 553 -47.93 13.29 12.47
C ASP A 553 -47.01 14.50 12.29
N PHE A 554 -47.60 15.64 11.91
CA PHE A 554 -46.95 16.93 11.77
C PHE A 554 -46.54 17.52 13.12
#